data_1f03a822f26a6b6ad817a7902caf466c
#
_entry.id   1f03a822f26a6b6ad817a7902caf466c
#
_cell.length_a   1.000
_cell.length_b   1.000
_cell.length_c   1.000
_cell.angle_alpha   90.00
_cell.angle_beta   90.00
_cell.angle_gamma   90.00
#
_symmetry.space_group_name_H-M   'P 1'
#
loop_
_entity.id
_entity.type
_entity.pdbx_description
1 polymer ?
#
loop_
_entity_poly.entity_id
_entity_poly.type
_entity_poly.pdbx_seq_one_letter_code
_entity_poly.pdbx_strand_id
1 'polypeptide(L)'
;MAPLDWGLGHATRCFPLIRELQAQGADVWLAGEGAQAALFSEAFPELPLLHLPGYQVEYAKTKRGLFFKLLLQLPRILNSIWQEGRWLKRKVAGHGIDAVISDNRYGLYHKKIPCIFITHQLCIKVPGSKRAERWLQKINYRFIQRFTACWVPDHAAQPGLAGDLSHPDRQPAIPVTYIGPLSRFEKLNLPEIAQHLLLLLSGPEPQRTLLEEKLISELVHYNGTATLVRGLPGNTSMMPSTNMIRIYNHLPQQVLNEELHKAGMVICRSGYSTLMDLAALNKKSILVATPGQTEQEYIAQLHLQQKTASTAEQSSFSLAEALDKASRFSFQPFPSSGKNELSAAVGRLLTSLR
;
A
#
# COMPACT_ATOMS: atom_id res chain seq x y z
N MET A 1 -0.86 -6.23 15.87
CA MET A 1 -0.90 -5.60 14.52
C MET A 1 -0.58 -6.62 13.45
N ALA A 2 -1.42 -6.78 12.43
CA ALA A 2 -1.25 -7.81 11.39
C ALA A 2 -1.67 -7.30 10.00
N PRO A 3 -0.73 -7.02 9.11
CA PRO A 3 -1.02 -6.63 7.72
C PRO A 3 -1.28 -7.83 6.82
N LEU A 4 -2.00 -7.57 5.72
CA LEU A 4 -2.19 -8.53 4.63
C LEU A 4 -0.87 -8.81 3.91
N ASP A 5 -0.66 -10.06 3.50
CA ASP A 5 0.56 -10.54 2.84
C ASP A 5 0.63 -10.27 1.33
N TRP A 6 -0.27 -9.44 0.79
CA TRP A 6 -0.29 -9.09 -0.63
C TRP A 6 0.70 -7.98 -0.97
N GLY A 7 1.98 -8.28 -0.81
CA GLY A 7 3.08 -7.35 -1.04
C GLY A 7 3.51 -6.56 0.20
N LEU A 8 4.63 -5.86 0.06
CA LEU A 8 5.28 -5.14 1.16
C LEU A 8 4.56 -3.85 1.57
N GLY A 9 3.72 -3.30 0.70
CA GLY A 9 3.02 -2.04 0.94
C GLY A 9 2.11 -2.06 2.16
N HIS A 10 1.47 -3.20 2.47
CA HIS A 10 0.67 -3.36 3.67
C HIS A 10 1.53 -3.32 4.95
N ALA A 11 2.68 -3.98 4.94
CA ALA A 11 3.59 -3.94 6.08
C ALA A 11 4.15 -2.54 6.30
N THR A 12 4.63 -1.89 5.24
CA THR A 12 5.28 -0.58 5.34
C THR A 12 4.33 0.54 5.77
N ARG A 13 3.07 0.51 5.33
CA ARG A 13 2.07 1.50 5.77
C ARG A 13 1.66 1.34 7.23
N CYS A 14 1.95 0.20 7.85
CA CYS A 14 1.72 0.00 9.28
C CYS A 14 2.77 0.68 10.16
N PHE A 15 3.93 1.05 9.63
CA PHE A 15 5.02 1.63 10.42
C PHE A 15 4.63 2.90 11.19
N PRO A 16 4.01 3.93 10.57
CA PRO A 16 3.59 5.10 11.31
C PRO A 16 2.55 4.77 12.39
N LEU A 17 1.67 3.81 12.17
CA LEU A 17 0.70 3.38 13.16
C LEU A 17 1.36 2.63 14.33
N ILE A 18 2.36 1.77 14.05
CA ILE A 18 3.11 1.07 15.10
C ILE A 18 3.84 2.08 15.99
N ARG A 19 4.52 3.05 15.39
CA ARG A 19 5.21 4.12 16.13
C ARG A 19 4.26 4.97 16.97
N GLU A 20 3.08 5.28 16.44
CA GLU A 20 2.06 6.05 17.17
C GLU A 20 1.50 5.26 18.36
N LEU A 21 1.25 3.95 18.20
CA LEU A 21 0.84 3.07 19.31
C LEU A 21 1.89 3.04 20.41
N GLN A 22 3.18 2.86 20.06
CA GLN A 22 4.29 2.89 21.02
C GLN A 22 4.41 4.25 21.70
N ALA A 23 4.31 5.36 20.95
CA ALA A 23 4.39 6.71 21.49
C ALA A 23 3.28 7.02 22.52
N GLN A 24 2.12 6.38 22.38
CA GLN A 24 1.02 6.48 23.32
C GLN A 24 1.03 5.39 24.42
N GLY A 25 2.12 4.63 24.54
CA GLY A 25 2.35 3.68 25.62
C GLY A 25 1.69 2.31 25.45
N ALA A 26 1.37 1.90 24.23
CA ALA A 26 0.87 0.56 23.97
C ALA A 26 2.02 -0.45 23.76
N ASP A 27 1.88 -1.64 24.35
CA ASP A 27 2.73 -2.79 24.06
C ASP A 27 2.29 -3.43 22.76
N VAL A 28 3.11 -3.29 21.70
CA VAL A 28 2.74 -3.70 20.35
C VAL A 28 3.33 -5.07 20.02
N TRP A 29 2.45 -5.98 19.61
CA TRP A 29 2.80 -7.29 19.05
C TRP A 29 2.56 -7.28 17.54
N LEU A 30 3.56 -7.71 16.76
CA LEU A 30 3.46 -7.81 15.31
C LEU A 30 3.11 -9.23 14.90
N ALA A 31 2.43 -9.39 13.75
CA ALA A 31 2.13 -10.72 13.22
C ALA A 31 2.27 -10.72 11.70
N GLY A 32 2.98 -11.72 11.18
CA GLY A 32 3.24 -11.89 9.74
C GLY A 32 4.16 -13.05 9.45
N GLU A 33 4.49 -13.24 8.18
CA GLU A 33 5.48 -14.23 7.73
C GLU A 33 6.32 -13.70 6.55
N GLY A 34 7.37 -14.45 6.18
CA GLY A 34 8.17 -14.19 4.99
C GLY A 34 8.78 -12.79 4.94
N ALA A 35 8.66 -12.11 3.80
CA ALA A 35 9.23 -10.79 3.57
C ALA A 35 8.65 -9.70 4.49
N GLN A 36 7.40 -9.83 4.93
CA GLN A 36 6.80 -8.90 5.90
C GLN A 36 7.43 -9.05 7.28
N ALA A 37 7.65 -10.30 7.73
CA ALA A 37 8.30 -10.58 8.99
C ALA A 37 9.75 -10.03 8.99
N ALA A 38 10.48 -10.20 7.89
CA ALA A 38 11.82 -9.63 7.74
C ALA A 38 11.82 -8.11 7.84
N LEU A 39 10.88 -7.43 7.18
CA LEU A 39 10.73 -5.97 7.27
C LEU A 39 10.39 -5.48 8.68
N PHE A 40 9.52 -6.20 9.39
CA PHE A 40 9.20 -5.86 10.78
C PHE A 40 10.39 -6.06 11.70
N SER A 41 11.14 -7.16 11.57
CA SER A 41 12.34 -7.41 12.37
C SER A 41 13.46 -6.39 12.11
N GLU A 42 13.55 -5.87 10.87
CA GLU A 42 14.49 -4.79 10.53
C GLU A 42 14.06 -3.44 11.13
N ALA A 43 12.77 -3.10 11.00
CA ALA A 43 12.26 -1.77 11.39
C ALA A 43 11.93 -1.65 12.90
N PHE A 44 11.62 -2.76 13.56
CA PHE A 44 11.19 -2.85 14.96
C PHE A 44 11.78 -4.11 15.63
N PRO A 45 13.11 -4.19 15.76
CA PRO A 45 13.79 -5.39 16.30
C PRO A 45 13.42 -5.68 17.76
N GLU A 46 12.92 -4.68 18.49
CA GLU A 46 12.51 -4.78 19.89
C GLU A 46 11.10 -5.36 20.08
N LEU A 47 10.26 -5.38 19.01
CA LEU A 47 8.89 -5.82 19.12
C LEU A 47 8.73 -7.32 18.91
N PRO A 48 7.90 -8.00 19.73
CA PRO A 48 7.63 -9.42 19.55
C PRO A 48 6.87 -9.67 18.25
N LEU A 49 7.37 -10.64 17.46
CA LEU A 49 6.81 -11.03 16.18
C LEU A 49 6.19 -12.44 16.27
N LEU A 50 4.90 -12.52 16.01
CA LEU A 50 4.14 -13.76 15.96
C LEU A 50 4.08 -14.28 14.51
N HIS A 51 4.36 -15.55 14.32
CA HIS A 51 4.18 -16.19 13.02
C HIS A 51 2.69 -16.31 12.69
N LEU A 52 2.27 -15.67 11.60
CA LEU A 52 0.90 -15.70 11.06
C LEU A 52 0.95 -16.04 9.57
N PRO A 53 0.45 -17.21 9.16
CA PRO A 53 0.45 -17.62 7.75
C PRO A 53 -0.30 -16.64 6.85
N GLY A 54 0.21 -16.44 5.65
CA GLY A 54 -0.39 -15.60 4.62
C GLY A 54 -1.48 -16.31 3.83
N TYR A 55 -2.21 -15.56 2.99
CA TYR A 55 -3.20 -16.10 2.08
C TYR A 55 -2.56 -16.77 0.85
N GLN A 56 -1.28 -16.49 0.57
CA GLN A 56 -0.51 -17.06 -0.54
C GLN A 56 -1.25 -16.97 -1.88
N VAL A 57 -1.80 -15.79 -2.18
CA VAL A 57 -2.56 -15.56 -3.41
C VAL A 57 -1.62 -15.48 -4.61
N GLU A 58 -1.95 -16.24 -5.63
CA GLU A 58 -1.22 -16.25 -6.89
C GLU A 58 -1.91 -15.38 -7.95
N TYR A 59 -1.12 -14.56 -8.63
CA TYR A 59 -1.59 -13.71 -9.71
C TYR A 59 -1.45 -14.37 -11.08
N ALA A 60 -2.25 -13.93 -12.06
CA ALA A 60 -2.18 -14.40 -13.44
C ALA A 60 -1.50 -13.39 -14.35
N LYS A 61 -0.99 -13.84 -15.50
CA LYS A 61 -0.34 -13.01 -16.51
C LYS A 61 -1.30 -12.09 -17.27
N THR A 62 -2.59 -12.43 -17.33
CA THR A 62 -3.60 -11.71 -18.13
C THR A 62 -4.79 -11.27 -17.28
N LYS A 63 -5.49 -10.19 -17.71
CA LYS A 63 -6.70 -9.66 -17.03
C LYS A 63 -7.79 -10.73 -16.84
N ARG A 64 -8.10 -11.50 -17.89
CA ARG A 64 -9.12 -12.58 -17.83
C ARG A 64 -8.67 -13.73 -16.93
N GLY A 65 -7.40 -14.13 -17.04
CA GLY A 65 -6.83 -15.17 -16.20
C GLY A 65 -6.82 -14.81 -14.72
N LEU A 66 -6.64 -13.54 -14.37
CA LEU A 66 -6.66 -13.09 -12.98
C LEU A 66 -8.02 -13.33 -12.31
N PHE A 67 -9.11 -12.97 -12.97
CA PHE A 67 -10.46 -13.19 -12.44
C PHE A 67 -10.74 -14.67 -12.17
N PHE A 68 -10.49 -15.53 -13.16
CA PHE A 68 -10.68 -16.97 -13.01
C PHE A 68 -9.76 -17.58 -11.92
N LYS A 69 -8.51 -17.12 -11.85
CA LYS A 69 -7.54 -17.59 -10.86
C LYS A 69 -7.95 -17.20 -9.43
N LEU A 70 -8.45 -15.98 -9.24
CA LEU A 70 -9.00 -15.54 -7.94
C LEU A 70 -10.25 -16.34 -7.56
N LEU A 71 -11.15 -16.60 -8.52
CA LEU A 71 -12.35 -17.39 -8.27
C LEU A 71 -12.01 -18.84 -7.83
N LEU A 72 -11.03 -19.46 -8.48
CA LEU A 72 -10.56 -20.80 -8.11
C LEU A 72 -9.87 -20.83 -6.73
N GLN A 73 -9.27 -19.73 -6.29
CA GLN A 73 -8.62 -19.60 -4.99
C GLN A 73 -9.59 -19.22 -3.86
N LEU A 74 -10.85 -18.89 -4.17
CA LEU A 74 -11.85 -18.47 -3.18
C LEU A 74 -12.00 -19.45 -2.00
N PRO A 75 -12.10 -20.79 -2.20
CA PRO A 75 -12.19 -21.73 -1.09
C PRO A 75 -10.94 -21.69 -0.18
N ARG A 76 -9.75 -21.52 -0.77
CA ARG A 76 -8.49 -21.40 -0.02
C ARG A 76 -8.47 -20.11 0.81
N ILE A 77 -8.89 -18.97 0.22
CA ILE A 77 -8.98 -17.69 0.92
C ILE A 77 -9.96 -17.78 2.09
N LEU A 78 -11.14 -18.37 1.89
CA LEU A 78 -12.12 -18.55 2.97
C LEU A 78 -11.59 -19.45 4.10
N ASN A 79 -10.87 -20.51 3.76
CA ASN A 79 -10.21 -21.36 4.74
C ASN A 79 -9.13 -20.60 5.52
N SER A 80 -8.32 -19.79 4.85
CA SER A 80 -7.32 -18.92 5.50
C SER A 80 -7.98 -17.95 6.48
N ILE A 81 -9.08 -17.29 6.11
CA ILE A 81 -9.87 -16.42 6.99
C ILE A 81 -10.36 -17.18 8.25
N TRP A 82 -10.82 -18.41 8.06
CA TRP A 82 -11.25 -19.24 9.20
C TRP A 82 -10.09 -19.65 10.11
N GLN A 83 -8.94 -20.03 9.52
CA GLN A 83 -7.72 -20.36 10.26
C GLN A 83 -7.18 -19.17 11.05
N GLU A 84 -7.21 -17.96 10.48
CA GLU A 84 -6.87 -16.72 11.18
C GLU A 84 -7.70 -16.50 12.45
N GLY A 85 -9.01 -16.72 12.35
CA GLY A 85 -9.90 -16.60 13.52
C GLY A 85 -9.57 -17.60 14.63
N ARG A 86 -9.18 -18.84 14.27
CA ARG A 86 -8.72 -19.84 15.25
C ARG A 86 -7.36 -19.49 15.84
N TRP A 87 -6.45 -19.02 15.00
CA TRP A 87 -5.13 -18.56 15.40
C TRP A 87 -5.25 -17.40 16.40
N LEU A 88 -6.05 -16.39 16.08
CA LEU A 88 -6.25 -15.22 16.93
C LEU A 88 -6.81 -15.60 18.31
N LYS A 89 -7.84 -16.46 18.35
CA LYS A 89 -8.41 -16.91 19.64
C LYS A 89 -7.36 -17.54 20.57
N ARG A 90 -6.44 -18.36 20.01
CA ARG A 90 -5.35 -18.95 20.79
C ARG A 90 -4.36 -17.89 21.26
N LYS A 91 -4.04 -16.91 20.41
CA LYS A 91 -3.07 -15.86 20.76
C LYS A 91 -3.62 -14.86 21.77
N VAL A 92 -4.88 -14.48 21.67
CA VAL A 92 -5.55 -13.63 22.67
C VAL A 92 -5.54 -14.30 24.04
N ALA A 93 -5.86 -15.59 24.12
CA ALA A 93 -5.85 -16.31 25.38
C ALA A 93 -4.45 -16.51 25.98
N GLY A 94 -3.42 -16.67 25.12
CA GLY A 94 -2.05 -16.98 25.56
C GLY A 94 -1.17 -15.78 25.86
N HIS A 95 -1.49 -14.60 25.33
CA HIS A 95 -0.62 -13.43 25.42
C HIS A 95 -1.30 -12.19 26.05
N GLY A 96 -2.54 -12.29 26.54
CA GLY A 96 -3.21 -11.14 27.17
C GLY A 96 -3.42 -9.96 26.20
N ILE A 97 -3.79 -10.24 24.95
CA ILE A 97 -4.00 -9.18 23.95
C ILE A 97 -5.31 -8.46 24.20
N ASP A 98 -5.26 -7.15 24.39
CA ASP A 98 -6.41 -6.30 24.70
C ASP A 98 -7.12 -5.76 23.45
N ALA A 99 -6.41 -5.60 22.35
CA ALA A 99 -6.97 -5.12 21.07
C ALA A 99 -6.26 -5.74 19.87
N VAL A 100 -6.97 -5.76 18.74
CA VAL A 100 -6.42 -6.23 17.45
C VAL A 100 -6.55 -5.15 16.40
N ILE A 101 -5.48 -4.89 15.67
CA ILE A 101 -5.51 -4.04 14.48
C ILE A 101 -5.13 -4.90 13.28
N SER A 102 -6.07 -5.06 12.37
CA SER A 102 -5.99 -5.90 11.19
C SER A 102 -5.99 -5.06 9.93
N ASP A 103 -4.91 -5.08 9.17
CA ASP A 103 -4.88 -4.41 7.87
C ASP A 103 -5.25 -5.39 6.76
N ASN A 104 -6.48 -5.29 6.28
CA ASN A 104 -7.10 -6.10 5.23
C ASN A 104 -7.12 -7.62 5.48
N ARG A 105 -6.99 -8.11 6.73
CA ARG A 105 -7.12 -9.53 7.07
C ARG A 105 -8.46 -9.79 7.75
N TYR A 106 -9.37 -10.40 7.03
CA TYR A 106 -10.79 -10.54 7.43
C TYR A 106 -11.06 -11.53 8.56
N GLY A 107 -10.12 -12.43 8.87
CA GLY A 107 -10.28 -13.44 9.92
C GLY A 107 -9.84 -12.97 11.31
N LEU A 108 -9.13 -11.82 11.41
CA LEU A 108 -8.56 -11.33 12.67
C LEU A 108 -9.55 -10.49 13.47
N TYR A 109 -10.72 -11.04 13.73
CA TYR A 109 -11.72 -10.43 14.61
C TYR A 109 -12.02 -11.32 15.84
N HIS A 110 -12.34 -10.68 16.98
CA HIS A 110 -12.63 -11.35 18.24
C HIS A 110 -13.83 -10.71 18.92
N LYS A 111 -14.70 -11.54 19.57
CA LYS A 111 -15.96 -11.06 20.15
C LYS A 111 -15.81 -10.31 21.47
N LYS A 112 -14.70 -10.50 22.19
CA LYS A 112 -14.52 -10.01 23.57
C LYS A 112 -13.56 -8.82 23.68
N ILE A 113 -12.81 -8.51 22.65
CA ILE A 113 -11.84 -7.41 22.61
C ILE A 113 -12.08 -6.54 21.39
N PRO A 114 -11.76 -5.25 21.42
CA PRO A 114 -11.84 -4.37 20.26
C PRO A 114 -10.96 -4.86 19.11
N CYS A 115 -11.54 -4.90 17.92
CA CYS A 115 -10.83 -5.27 16.71
C CYS A 115 -11.06 -4.20 15.65
N ILE A 116 -9.98 -3.58 15.20
CA ILE A 116 -10.00 -2.53 14.18
C ILE A 116 -9.63 -3.13 12.83
N PHE A 117 -10.44 -2.88 11.82
CA PHE A 117 -10.13 -3.24 10.44
C PHE A 117 -9.61 -2.03 9.68
N ILE A 118 -8.43 -2.12 9.07
CA ILE A 118 -7.87 -1.05 8.23
C ILE A 118 -8.08 -1.40 6.78
N THR A 119 -8.69 -0.49 6.02
CA THR A 119 -8.81 -0.60 4.56
C THR A 119 -9.11 0.76 3.92
N HIS A 120 -8.55 1.00 2.74
CA HIS A 120 -8.96 2.08 1.85
C HIS A 120 -9.98 1.61 0.80
N GLN A 121 -10.26 0.30 0.75
CA GLN A 121 -11.18 -0.31 -0.21
C GLN A 121 -12.53 -0.62 0.44
N LEU A 122 -13.29 0.41 0.76
CA LEU A 122 -14.70 0.26 1.15
C LEU A 122 -15.57 -0.06 -0.07
N CYS A 123 -15.18 0.40 -1.26
CA CYS A 123 -15.77 0.03 -2.53
C CYS A 123 -14.76 -0.73 -3.39
N ILE A 124 -15.21 -1.78 -4.07
CA ILE A 124 -14.39 -2.58 -5.00
C ILE A 124 -14.87 -2.29 -6.40
N LYS A 125 -14.01 -1.69 -7.23
CA LYS A 125 -14.35 -1.34 -8.62
C LYS A 125 -14.36 -2.58 -9.51
N VAL A 126 -15.44 -2.70 -10.28
CA VAL A 126 -15.60 -3.74 -11.31
C VAL A 126 -15.87 -3.08 -12.65
N PRO A 127 -14.96 -3.17 -13.62
CA PRO A 127 -15.15 -2.55 -14.93
C PRO A 127 -16.46 -2.97 -15.57
N GLY A 128 -17.25 -1.98 -16.01
CA GLY A 128 -18.48 -2.19 -16.76
C GLY A 128 -19.69 -2.66 -15.96
N SER A 129 -19.63 -2.87 -14.64
CA SER A 129 -20.77 -3.38 -13.89
C SER A 129 -20.94 -2.81 -12.48
N LYS A 130 -21.70 -1.73 -12.36
CA LYS A 130 -22.12 -1.16 -11.06
C LYS A 130 -22.93 -2.16 -10.19
N ARG A 131 -23.64 -3.12 -10.82
CA ARG A 131 -24.36 -4.16 -10.06
C ARG A 131 -23.40 -5.12 -9.37
N ALA A 132 -22.34 -5.53 -10.07
CA ALA A 132 -21.29 -6.38 -9.50
C ALA A 132 -20.51 -5.63 -8.39
N GLU A 133 -20.21 -4.34 -8.57
CA GLU A 133 -19.60 -3.50 -7.52
C GLU A 133 -20.44 -3.50 -6.24
N ARG A 134 -21.75 -3.24 -6.35
CA ARG A 134 -22.66 -3.24 -5.19
C ARG A 134 -22.74 -4.60 -4.51
N TRP A 135 -22.75 -5.68 -5.30
CA TRP A 135 -22.79 -7.04 -4.76
C TRP A 135 -21.49 -7.38 -4.00
N LEU A 136 -20.33 -7.07 -4.59
CA LEU A 136 -19.02 -7.26 -3.93
C LEU A 136 -18.90 -6.37 -2.69
N GLN A 137 -19.35 -5.12 -2.74
CA GLN A 137 -19.37 -4.22 -1.58
C GLN A 137 -20.22 -4.81 -0.44
N LYS A 138 -21.40 -5.38 -0.75
CA LYS A 138 -22.25 -6.04 0.25
C LYS A 138 -21.55 -7.23 0.90
N ILE A 139 -20.81 -8.03 0.12
CA ILE A 139 -20.01 -9.13 0.64
C ILE A 139 -18.87 -8.59 1.51
N ASN A 140 -18.11 -7.61 1.02
CA ASN A 140 -17.02 -6.97 1.75
C ASN A 140 -17.52 -6.44 3.11
N TYR A 141 -18.64 -5.75 3.14
CA TYR A 141 -19.22 -5.22 4.38
C TYR A 141 -19.65 -6.29 5.38
N ARG A 142 -20.11 -7.47 4.92
CA ARG A 142 -20.39 -8.60 5.82
C ARG A 142 -19.15 -9.07 6.59
N PHE A 143 -17.98 -8.95 6.00
CA PHE A 143 -16.71 -9.27 6.68
C PHE A 143 -16.27 -8.10 7.56
N ILE A 144 -16.28 -6.88 7.06
CA ILE A 144 -15.88 -5.68 7.81
C ILE A 144 -16.74 -5.49 9.06
N GLN A 145 -18.05 -5.73 9.00
CA GLN A 145 -18.99 -5.57 10.11
C GLN A 145 -18.78 -6.56 11.28
N ARG A 146 -17.85 -7.49 11.16
CA ARG A 146 -17.44 -8.36 12.27
C ARG A 146 -16.47 -7.66 13.22
N PHE A 147 -15.87 -6.56 12.77
CA PHE A 147 -14.95 -5.75 13.55
C PHE A 147 -15.67 -4.67 14.36
N THR A 148 -14.99 -4.14 15.36
CA THR A 148 -15.54 -3.08 16.23
C THR A 148 -15.62 -1.74 15.51
N ALA A 149 -14.61 -1.43 14.67
CA ALA A 149 -14.54 -0.23 13.86
C ALA A 149 -13.68 -0.46 12.62
N CYS A 150 -13.86 0.41 11.62
CA CYS A 150 -13.05 0.45 10.41
C CYS A 150 -12.24 1.75 10.37
N TRP A 151 -10.93 1.65 10.24
CA TRP A 151 -10.06 2.79 10.01
C TRP A 151 -9.69 2.87 8.52
N VAL A 152 -9.89 4.06 7.96
CA VAL A 152 -9.60 4.33 6.55
C VAL A 152 -8.34 5.20 6.46
N PRO A 153 -7.23 4.67 5.91
CA PRO A 153 -5.99 5.42 5.75
C PRO A 153 -6.08 6.39 4.56
N ASP A 154 -6.96 7.37 4.66
CA ASP A 154 -7.21 8.42 3.67
C ASP A 154 -7.68 9.70 4.38
N HIS A 155 -7.74 10.80 3.64
CA HIS A 155 -8.33 12.04 4.12
C HIS A 155 -9.83 11.90 4.33
N ALA A 156 -10.37 12.55 5.37
CA ALA A 156 -11.83 12.57 5.58
C ALA A 156 -12.56 13.39 4.52
N ALA A 157 -11.91 14.43 3.99
CA ALA A 157 -12.46 15.26 2.92
C ALA A 157 -12.40 14.52 1.58
N GLN A 158 -13.52 14.55 0.86
CA GLN A 158 -13.60 14.00 -0.50
C GLN A 158 -12.84 14.88 -1.50
N PRO A 159 -12.25 14.28 -2.53
CA PRO A 159 -12.28 12.85 -2.87
C PRO A 159 -11.20 12.03 -2.16
N GLY A 160 -10.35 12.60 -1.30
CA GLY A 160 -9.20 11.94 -0.72
C GLY A 160 -8.17 11.49 -1.77
N LEU A 161 -7.34 10.51 -1.40
CA LEU A 161 -6.37 9.89 -2.30
C LEU A 161 -6.94 8.69 -3.05
N ALA A 162 -7.88 7.96 -2.45
CA ALA A 162 -8.46 6.75 -3.04
C ALA A 162 -9.82 6.98 -3.73
N GLY A 163 -10.35 8.21 -3.72
CA GLY A 163 -11.64 8.54 -4.35
C GLY A 163 -12.78 7.66 -3.85
N ASP A 164 -13.61 7.15 -4.75
CA ASP A 164 -14.74 6.30 -4.41
C ASP A 164 -14.35 5.00 -3.70
N LEU A 165 -13.10 4.56 -3.79
CA LEU A 165 -12.67 3.35 -3.07
C LEU A 165 -12.78 3.53 -1.56
N SER A 166 -12.40 4.71 -1.05
CA SER A 166 -12.44 5.07 0.36
C SER A 166 -13.69 5.87 0.75
N HIS A 167 -14.38 6.50 -0.22
CA HIS A 167 -15.56 7.34 -0.04
C HIS A 167 -16.77 6.80 -0.80
N PRO A 168 -17.28 5.62 -0.44
CA PRO A 168 -18.47 5.05 -1.07
C PRO A 168 -19.75 5.81 -0.69
N ASP A 169 -20.76 5.77 -1.54
CA ASP A 169 -22.12 6.32 -1.26
C ASP A 169 -22.73 5.72 0.02
N ARG A 170 -22.38 4.48 0.34
CA ARG A 170 -22.87 3.77 1.52
C ARG A 170 -21.70 3.22 2.31
N GLN A 171 -21.63 3.56 3.58
CA GLN A 171 -20.63 3.03 4.50
C GLN A 171 -21.08 1.71 5.18
N PRO A 172 -20.16 0.89 5.72
CA PRO A 172 -20.52 -0.24 6.56
C PRO A 172 -21.26 0.22 7.83
N ALA A 173 -22.04 -0.67 8.46
CA ALA A 173 -22.83 -0.33 9.65
C ALA A 173 -22.03 -0.22 10.96
N ILE A 174 -20.69 -0.30 10.91
CA ILE A 174 -19.79 -0.07 12.04
C ILE A 174 -19.17 1.33 11.94
N PRO A 175 -18.66 1.90 13.05
CA PRO A 175 -17.97 3.17 13.02
C PRO A 175 -16.82 3.18 12.02
N VAL A 176 -16.79 4.19 11.14
CA VAL A 176 -15.71 4.43 10.17
C VAL A 176 -14.96 5.69 10.59
N THR A 177 -13.64 5.58 10.72
CA THR A 177 -12.77 6.69 11.07
C THR A 177 -11.70 6.86 10.00
N TYR A 178 -11.61 8.03 9.40
CA TYR A 178 -10.51 8.40 8.53
C TYR A 178 -9.33 8.79 9.41
N ILE A 179 -8.18 8.15 9.16
CA ILE A 179 -6.96 8.30 9.99
C ILE A 179 -5.83 9.06 9.28
N GLY A 180 -6.13 9.64 8.12
CA GLY A 180 -5.14 10.24 7.23
C GLY A 180 -4.28 9.21 6.49
N PRO A 181 -3.58 9.63 5.44
CA PRO A 181 -2.64 8.78 4.72
C PRO A 181 -1.51 8.28 5.63
N LEU A 182 -1.20 6.99 5.54
CA LEU A 182 -0.14 6.35 6.31
C LEU A 182 1.13 6.27 5.48
N SER A 183 2.02 7.25 5.63
CA SER A 183 3.36 7.22 5.05
C SER A 183 4.41 7.00 6.12
N ARG A 184 5.41 6.18 5.78
CA ARG A 184 6.60 5.96 6.61
C ARG A 184 7.68 7.01 6.39
N PHE A 185 7.50 7.91 5.41
CA PHE A 185 8.48 8.89 5.02
C PHE A 185 8.20 10.27 5.64
N GLU A 186 9.27 10.98 5.94
CA GLU A 186 9.24 12.30 6.54
C GLU A 186 9.89 13.31 5.59
N LYS A 187 9.45 14.56 5.66
CA LYS A 187 10.05 15.64 4.87
C LYS A 187 11.47 15.91 5.36
N LEU A 188 12.42 15.82 4.45
CA LEU A 188 13.83 16.17 4.67
C LEU A 188 14.16 17.49 3.95
N ASN A 189 15.14 18.22 4.47
CA ASN A 189 15.66 19.40 3.80
C ASN A 189 16.80 19.01 2.85
N LEU A 190 16.47 18.30 1.78
CA LEU A 190 17.40 17.89 0.73
C LEU A 190 17.03 18.54 -0.60
N PRO A 191 18.01 19.00 -1.40
CA PRO A 191 17.74 19.58 -2.70
C PRO A 191 17.22 18.55 -3.69
N GLU A 192 16.22 18.92 -4.47
CA GLU A 192 15.75 18.16 -5.61
C GLU A 192 16.71 18.32 -6.79
N ILE A 193 17.03 17.23 -7.46
CA ILE A 193 17.85 17.18 -8.67
C ILE A 193 16.91 17.00 -9.85
N ALA A 194 16.70 18.05 -10.64
CA ALA A 194 15.67 18.10 -11.69
C ALA A 194 15.73 16.94 -12.69
N GLN A 195 16.95 16.50 -13.06
CA GLN A 195 17.18 15.39 -14.02
C GLN A 195 17.50 14.07 -13.33
N HIS A 196 17.12 13.92 -12.04
CA HIS A 196 17.23 12.64 -11.34
C HIS A 196 15.87 11.93 -11.31
N LEU A 197 15.84 10.71 -11.84
CA LEU A 197 14.67 9.84 -11.82
C LEU A 197 14.77 8.82 -10.69
N LEU A 198 13.69 8.63 -9.96
CA LEU A 198 13.53 7.48 -9.08
C LEU A 198 12.49 6.53 -9.66
N LEU A 199 12.90 5.30 -9.98
CA LEU A 199 12.03 4.27 -10.51
C LEU A 199 11.77 3.25 -9.41
N LEU A 200 10.52 3.21 -8.90
CA LEU A 200 10.11 2.31 -7.82
C LEU A 200 9.26 1.17 -8.38
N LEU A 201 9.86 0.00 -8.48
CA LEU A 201 9.16 -1.21 -8.90
C LEU A 201 8.51 -1.90 -7.71
N SER A 202 7.32 -2.38 -7.94
CA SER A 202 6.55 -3.18 -6.99
C SER A 202 5.50 -4.00 -7.73
N GLY A 203 4.79 -4.84 -7.00
CA GLY A 203 3.69 -5.64 -7.55
C GLY A 203 4.09 -7.08 -7.83
N PRO A 204 3.11 -7.89 -8.26
CA PRO A 204 3.29 -9.32 -8.45
C PRO A 204 4.05 -9.64 -9.73
N GLU A 205 4.76 -10.77 -9.70
CA GLU A 205 5.32 -11.35 -10.92
C GLU A 205 4.21 -11.93 -11.82
N PRO A 206 4.39 -11.90 -13.13
CA PRO A 206 5.53 -11.38 -13.89
C PRO A 206 5.45 -9.88 -14.25
N GLN A 207 4.40 -9.17 -13.82
CA GLN A 207 4.15 -7.78 -14.22
C GLN A 207 5.24 -6.81 -13.73
N ARG A 208 5.85 -7.09 -12.57
CA ARG A 208 6.98 -6.35 -12.06
C ARG A 208 8.19 -6.47 -13.00
N THR A 209 8.58 -7.71 -13.35
CA THR A 209 9.72 -7.98 -14.26
C THR A 209 9.50 -7.40 -15.66
N LEU A 210 8.29 -7.52 -16.22
CA LEU A 210 7.98 -6.94 -17.53
C LEU A 210 8.11 -5.41 -17.55
N LEU A 211 7.78 -4.72 -16.47
CA LEU A 211 8.01 -3.27 -16.37
C LEU A 211 9.50 -2.97 -16.17
N GLU A 212 10.20 -3.76 -15.35
CA GLU A 212 11.64 -3.61 -15.13
C GLU A 212 12.43 -3.68 -16.42
N GLU A 213 12.19 -4.70 -17.24
CA GLU A 213 12.85 -4.89 -18.54
C GLU A 213 12.65 -3.70 -19.47
N LYS A 214 11.42 -3.19 -19.55
CA LYS A 214 11.11 -1.98 -20.33
C LYS A 214 11.85 -0.75 -19.81
N LEU A 215 11.82 -0.51 -18.51
CA LEU A 215 12.49 0.65 -17.91
C LEU A 215 14.00 0.59 -18.10
N ILE A 216 14.63 -0.58 -17.94
CA ILE A 216 16.06 -0.75 -18.13
C ILE A 216 16.45 -0.47 -19.58
N SER A 217 15.70 -1.00 -20.56
CA SER A 217 15.98 -0.75 -21.99
C SER A 217 15.87 0.73 -22.36
N GLU A 218 14.93 1.46 -21.76
CA GLU A 218 14.73 2.89 -22.02
C GLU A 218 15.77 3.78 -21.31
N LEU A 219 16.23 3.36 -20.09
CA LEU A 219 17.23 4.11 -19.32
C LEU A 219 18.59 4.22 -20.03
N VAL A 220 18.93 3.30 -20.93
CA VAL A 220 20.16 3.37 -21.73
C VAL A 220 20.24 4.67 -22.54
N HIS A 221 19.10 5.23 -22.93
CA HIS A 221 19.00 6.45 -23.74
C HIS A 221 18.70 7.70 -22.90
N TYR A 222 18.66 7.57 -21.56
CA TYR A 222 18.36 8.71 -20.68
C TYR A 222 19.62 9.52 -20.36
N ASN A 223 19.60 10.82 -20.61
CA ASN A 223 20.73 11.73 -20.43
C ASN A 223 20.87 12.32 -19.02
N GLY A 224 20.05 11.88 -18.07
CA GLY A 224 20.13 12.27 -16.65
C GLY A 224 20.63 11.15 -15.77
N THR A 225 20.47 11.32 -14.43
CA THR A 225 20.76 10.27 -13.48
C THR A 225 19.50 9.53 -13.06
N ALA A 226 19.61 8.26 -12.70
CA ALA A 226 18.47 7.47 -12.25
C ALA A 226 18.85 6.50 -11.13
N THR A 227 17.93 6.32 -10.20
CA THR A 227 17.95 5.23 -9.22
C THR A 227 16.76 4.30 -9.48
N LEU A 228 17.04 3.04 -9.79
CA LEU A 228 16.02 1.99 -9.97
C LEU A 228 16.01 1.09 -8.74
N VAL A 229 14.86 1.03 -8.06
CA VAL A 229 14.61 0.14 -6.92
C VAL A 229 13.69 -0.97 -7.36
N ARG A 230 14.20 -2.18 -7.43
CA ARG A 230 13.54 -3.36 -8.03
C ARG A 230 12.37 -3.92 -7.20
N GLY A 231 12.30 -3.59 -5.89
CA GLY A 231 11.28 -4.10 -4.99
C GLY A 231 11.43 -5.60 -4.67
N LEU A 232 12.66 -6.09 -4.61
CA LEU A 232 13.04 -7.49 -4.37
C LEU A 232 13.85 -7.62 -3.07
N PRO A 233 13.28 -7.40 -1.88
CA PRO A 233 13.99 -7.60 -0.63
C PRO A 233 14.40 -9.07 -0.49
N GLY A 234 15.62 -9.29 -0.01
CA GLY A 234 16.18 -10.64 0.14
C GLY A 234 16.75 -11.27 -1.13
N ASN A 235 16.63 -10.64 -2.30
CA ASN A 235 17.29 -11.11 -3.51
C ASN A 235 18.78 -10.69 -3.50
N THR A 236 19.67 -11.66 -3.66
CA THR A 236 21.14 -11.45 -3.65
C THR A 236 21.71 -11.20 -5.05
N SER A 237 20.95 -11.47 -6.11
CA SER A 237 21.40 -11.24 -7.49
C SER A 237 21.44 -9.74 -7.79
N MET A 238 22.64 -9.18 -7.89
CA MET A 238 22.85 -7.76 -8.18
C MET A 238 22.83 -7.53 -9.71
N MET A 239 22.21 -6.44 -10.14
CA MET A 239 22.34 -5.93 -11.49
C MET A 239 23.47 -4.89 -11.57
N PRO A 240 24.22 -4.82 -12.69
CA PRO A 240 25.27 -3.84 -12.83
C PRO A 240 24.72 -2.41 -12.81
N SER A 241 25.39 -1.54 -12.07
CA SER A 241 25.11 -0.11 -12.04
C SER A 241 26.19 0.65 -12.83
N THR A 242 25.85 1.84 -13.30
CA THR A 242 26.78 2.79 -13.91
C THR A 242 26.93 4.02 -13.03
N ASN A 243 27.77 4.96 -13.43
CA ASN A 243 27.87 6.25 -12.73
C ASN A 243 26.59 7.09 -12.83
N MET A 244 25.77 6.88 -13.85
CA MET A 244 24.53 7.61 -14.11
C MET A 244 23.29 6.85 -13.61
N ILE A 245 23.31 5.53 -13.64
CA ILE A 245 22.16 4.68 -13.31
C ILE A 245 22.56 3.72 -12.19
N ARG A 246 21.92 3.86 -11.04
CA ARG A 246 22.08 2.97 -9.91
C ARG A 246 20.91 2.01 -9.80
N ILE A 247 21.18 0.72 -9.64
CA ILE A 247 20.17 -0.33 -9.56
C ILE A 247 20.30 -1.06 -8.21
N TYR A 248 19.20 -1.10 -7.44
CA TYR A 248 19.13 -1.74 -6.15
C TYR A 248 17.99 -2.74 -6.10
N ASN A 249 18.22 -3.89 -5.51
CA ASN A 249 17.14 -4.86 -5.27
C ASN A 249 16.11 -4.32 -4.27
N HIS A 250 16.61 -3.67 -3.23
CA HIS A 250 15.83 -3.01 -2.18
C HIS A 250 16.67 -1.87 -1.59
N LEU A 251 16.01 -0.87 -1.02
CA LEU A 251 16.67 0.18 -0.24
C LEU A 251 16.06 0.25 1.16
N PRO A 252 16.88 0.41 2.21
CA PRO A 252 16.42 0.74 3.55
C PRO A 252 15.55 2.00 3.54
N GLN A 253 14.63 2.10 4.50
CA GLN A 253 13.65 3.20 4.55
C GLN A 253 14.32 4.58 4.50
N GLN A 254 15.40 4.80 5.27
CA GLN A 254 16.08 6.09 5.33
C GLN A 254 16.68 6.47 3.96
N VAL A 255 17.38 5.54 3.33
CA VAL A 255 18.02 5.77 2.01
C VAL A 255 16.95 6.01 0.94
N LEU A 256 15.84 5.25 0.97
CA LEU A 256 14.72 5.46 0.04
C LEU A 256 14.06 6.81 0.25
N ASN A 257 13.95 7.30 1.50
CA ASN A 257 13.43 8.64 1.80
C ASN A 257 14.32 9.74 1.18
N GLU A 258 15.65 9.59 1.30
CA GLU A 258 16.59 10.52 0.66
C GLU A 258 16.48 10.50 -0.87
N GLU A 259 16.39 9.32 -1.48
CA GLU A 259 16.23 9.18 -2.93
C GLU A 259 14.89 9.77 -3.42
N LEU A 260 13.81 9.62 -2.66
CA LEU A 260 12.54 10.29 -2.94
C LEU A 260 12.67 11.81 -2.93
N HIS A 261 13.44 12.38 -1.99
CA HIS A 261 13.66 13.84 -1.95
C HIS A 261 14.52 14.34 -3.11
N LYS A 262 15.60 13.61 -3.44
CA LYS A 262 16.50 13.96 -4.55
C LYS A 262 15.81 13.86 -5.92
N ALA A 263 14.83 12.97 -6.08
CA ALA A 263 14.18 12.75 -7.36
C ALA A 263 13.39 13.96 -7.85
N GLY A 264 13.68 14.44 -9.05
CA GLY A 264 12.85 15.42 -9.76
C GLY A 264 11.56 14.82 -10.30
N MET A 265 11.57 13.50 -10.59
CA MET A 265 10.40 12.72 -11.01
C MET A 265 10.46 11.30 -10.47
N VAL A 266 9.32 10.80 -9.98
CA VAL A 266 9.18 9.40 -9.55
C VAL A 266 8.35 8.62 -10.57
N ILE A 267 8.84 7.48 -11.03
CA ILE A 267 8.08 6.55 -11.88
C ILE A 267 7.78 5.31 -11.05
N CYS A 268 6.51 4.99 -10.87
CA CYS A 268 6.13 3.89 -10.00
C CYS A 268 4.78 3.27 -10.38
N ARG A 269 4.43 2.16 -9.74
CA ARG A 269 3.07 1.62 -9.79
C ARG A 269 2.09 2.55 -9.07
N SER A 270 0.84 2.57 -9.53
CA SER A 270 -0.26 3.29 -8.86
C SER A 270 -0.84 2.52 -7.68
N GLY A 271 0.05 1.86 -6.90
CA GLY A 271 -0.34 1.19 -5.65
C GLY A 271 -0.62 2.20 -4.55
N TYR A 272 -1.68 1.96 -3.77
CA TYR A 272 -2.16 2.94 -2.79
C TYR A 272 -1.11 3.30 -1.72
N SER A 273 -0.32 2.33 -1.25
CA SER A 273 0.75 2.62 -0.27
C SER A 273 1.82 3.56 -0.84
N THR A 274 2.26 3.34 -2.09
CA THR A 274 3.19 4.24 -2.77
C THR A 274 2.58 5.62 -2.97
N LEU A 275 1.29 5.68 -3.29
CA LEU A 275 0.59 6.94 -3.46
C LEU A 275 0.54 7.75 -2.15
N MET A 276 0.30 7.12 -1.00
CA MET A 276 0.37 7.78 0.30
C MET A 276 1.77 8.35 0.56
N ASP A 277 2.83 7.63 0.18
CA ASP A 277 4.21 8.09 0.29
C ASP A 277 4.49 9.31 -0.61
N LEU A 278 4.04 9.27 -1.86
CA LEU A 278 4.15 10.40 -2.79
C LEU A 278 3.38 11.63 -2.29
N ALA A 279 2.18 11.44 -1.76
CA ALA A 279 1.34 12.50 -1.22
C ALA A 279 1.97 13.16 0.02
N ALA A 280 2.54 12.36 0.94
CA ALA A 280 3.20 12.87 2.14
C ALA A 280 4.39 13.78 1.82
N LEU A 281 5.12 13.47 0.75
CA LEU A 281 6.28 14.22 0.28
C LEU A 281 5.93 15.24 -0.83
N ASN A 282 4.68 15.24 -1.31
CA ASN A 282 4.22 16.04 -2.45
C ASN A 282 5.10 15.86 -3.70
N LYS A 283 5.45 14.61 -4.05
CA LYS A 283 6.36 14.30 -5.15
C LYS A 283 5.64 14.19 -6.49
N LYS A 284 6.19 14.84 -7.51
CA LYS A 284 5.75 14.68 -8.90
C LYS A 284 5.99 13.23 -9.35
N SER A 285 5.00 12.63 -9.99
CA SER A 285 5.11 11.23 -10.38
C SER A 285 4.42 10.89 -11.69
N ILE A 286 4.93 9.83 -12.31
CA ILE A 286 4.31 9.13 -13.45
C ILE A 286 3.85 7.77 -12.95
N LEU A 287 2.55 7.57 -12.89
CA LEU A 287 1.94 6.33 -12.42
C LEU A 287 1.76 5.34 -13.57
N VAL A 288 2.26 4.12 -13.38
CA VAL A 288 2.13 3.02 -14.34
C VAL A 288 1.31 1.91 -13.70
N ALA A 289 0.02 1.88 -13.97
CA ALA A 289 -0.87 0.86 -13.41
C ALA A 289 -0.46 -0.56 -13.84
N THR A 290 -0.59 -1.53 -12.94
CA THR A 290 -0.43 -2.94 -13.30
C THR A 290 -1.61 -3.38 -14.15
N PRO A 291 -1.38 -3.90 -15.38
CA PRO A 291 -2.46 -4.30 -16.27
C PRO A 291 -3.40 -5.32 -15.61
N GLY A 292 -4.69 -4.99 -15.55
CA GLY A 292 -5.72 -5.85 -14.96
C GLY A 292 -5.97 -5.65 -13.46
N GLN A 293 -5.17 -4.85 -12.77
CA GLN A 293 -5.48 -4.44 -11.39
C GLN A 293 -6.40 -3.20 -11.42
N THR A 294 -7.70 -3.44 -11.30
CA THR A 294 -8.75 -2.42 -11.41
C THR A 294 -8.59 -1.27 -10.41
N GLU A 295 -8.10 -1.56 -9.21
CA GLU A 295 -7.75 -0.55 -8.22
C GLU A 295 -6.67 0.40 -8.74
N GLN A 296 -5.57 -0.14 -9.26
CA GLN A 296 -4.45 0.67 -9.75
C GLN A 296 -4.84 1.46 -11.01
N GLU A 297 -5.63 0.86 -11.90
CA GLU A 297 -6.15 1.55 -13.07
C GLU A 297 -7.06 2.72 -12.66
N TYR A 298 -7.93 2.52 -11.67
CA TYR A 298 -8.80 3.56 -11.12
C TYR A 298 -8.01 4.69 -10.44
N ILE A 299 -7.05 4.35 -9.58
CA ILE A 299 -6.21 5.33 -8.87
C ILE A 299 -5.40 6.16 -9.86
N ALA A 300 -4.76 5.53 -10.86
CA ALA A 300 -4.00 6.25 -11.88
C ALA A 300 -4.89 7.26 -12.63
N GLN A 301 -6.10 6.85 -13.02
CA GLN A 301 -7.05 7.73 -13.70
C GLN A 301 -7.55 8.88 -12.81
N LEU A 302 -7.82 8.60 -11.55
CA LEU A 302 -8.24 9.62 -10.56
C LEU A 302 -7.18 10.71 -10.43
N HIS A 303 -5.90 10.32 -10.21
CA HIS A 303 -4.81 11.28 -10.02
C HIS A 303 -4.42 12.03 -11.30
N LEU A 304 -4.62 11.41 -12.47
CA LEU A 304 -4.52 12.11 -13.75
C LEU A 304 -5.58 13.22 -13.87
N GLN A 305 -6.83 12.94 -13.51
CA GLN A 305 -7.94 13.91 -13.53
C GLN A 305 -7.74 15.03 -12.52
N GLN A 306 -7.26 14.71 -11.32
CA GLN A 306 -6.93 15.69 -10.28
C GLN A 306 -5.64 16.47 -10.57
N LYS A 307 -4.90 16.08 -11.60
CA LYS A 307 -3.59 16.64 -11.98
C LYS A 307 -2.51 16.49 -10.88
N THR A 308 -2.66 15.54 -9.97
CA THR A 308 -1.66 15.28 -8.93
C THR A 308 -0.54 14.34 -9.39
N ALA A 309 -0.82 13.51 -10.42
CA ALA A 309 0.17 12.66 -11.06
C ALA A 309 -0.10 12.53 -12.56
N SER A 310 0.96 12.38 -13.37
CA SER A 310 0.87 11.96 -14.76
C SER A 310 0.76 10.44 -14.84
N THR A 311 0.42 9.90 -16.02
CA THR A 311 0.27 8.46 -16.21
C THR A 311 0.90 7.98 -17.50
N ALA A 312 1.37 6.72 -17.49
CA ALA A 312 1.80 6.00 -18.69
C ALA A 312 1.25 4.56 -18.66
N GLU A 313 0.99 4.01 -19.84
CA GLU A 313 0.56 2.62 -19.97
C GLU A 313 1.76 1.68 -20.06
N GLN A 314 1.72 0.55 -19.34
CA GLN A 314 2.82 -0.42 -19.39
C GLN A 314 3.02 -1.03 -20.79
N SER A 315 1.93 -1.29 -21.53
CA SER A 315 1.99 -1.95 -22.85
C SER A 315 2.77 -1.14 -23.87
N SER A 316 2.57 0.17 -23.91
CA SER A 316 3.14 1.14 -24.81
C SER A 316 4.13 2.10 -24.14
N PHE A 317 4.74 1.66 -23.01
CA PHE A 317 5.61 2.54 -22.23
C PHE A 317 6.84 2.98 -23.05
N SER A 318 7.03 4.27 -23.14
CA SER A 318 8.25 4.95 -23.58
C SER A 318 8.65 5.98 -22.54
N LEU A 319 9.88 5.93 -22.07
CA LEU A 319 10.39 6.86 -21.05
C LEU A 319 10.43 8.29 -21.60
N ALA A 320 10.90 8.45 -22.84
CA ALA A 320 10.99 9.76 -23.48
C ALA A 320 9.60 10.43 -23.61
N GLU A 321 8.60 9.70 -24.10
CA GLU A 321 7.23 10.21 -24.22
C GLU A 321 6.59 10.49 -22.86
N ALA A 322 6.81 9.63 -21.87
CA ALA A 322 6.29 9.79 -20.54
C ALA A 322 6.87 11.03 -19.84
N LEU A 323 8.17 11.30 -20.00
CA LEU A 323 8.84 12.48 -19.49
C LEU A 323 8.44 13.75 -20.25
N ASP A 324 8.31 13.71 -21.58
CA ASP A 324 7.82 14.84 -22.36
C ASP A 324 6.39 15.22 -21.95
N LYS A 325 5.50 14.24 -21.82
CA LYS A 325 4.14 14.46 -21.30
C LYS A 325 4.17 15.07 -19.91
N ALA A 326 5.01 14.55 -19.02
CA ALA A 326 5.10 15.04 -17.64
C ALA A 326 5.71 16.45 -17.58
N SER A 327 6.62 16.84 -18.47
CA SER A 327 7.20 18.19 -18.52
C SER A 327 6.16 19.28 -18.84
N ARG A 328 5.15 18.93 -19.65
CA ARG A 328 4.03 19.82 -20.03
C ARG A 328 2.83 19.69 -19.07
N PHE A 329 2.90 18.80 -18.10
CA PHE A 329 1.79 18.53 -17.21
C PHE A 329 1.76 19.55 -16.05
N SER A 330 0.62 20.20 -15.84
CA SER A 330 0.41 21.17 -14.77
C SER A 330 0.12 20.47 -13.45
N PHE A 331 1.16 19.94 -12.79
CA PHE A 331 1.01 19.24 -11.51
C PHE A 331 0.37 20.12 -10.45
N GLN A 332 -0.67 19.60 -9.81
CA GLN A 332 -1.27 20.17 -8.61
C GLN A 332 -0.71 19.48 -7.36
N PRO A 333 -0.62 20.15 -6.21
CA PRO A 333 -0.20 19.51 -4.98
C PRO A 333 -1.22 18.44 -4.54
N PHE A 334 -0.74 17.40 -3.89
CA PHE A 334 -1.61 16.44 -3.25
C PHE A 334 -2.41 17.08 -2.10
N PRO A 335 -3.65 16.61 -1.83
CA PRO A 335 -4.37 17.01 -0.63
C PRO A 335 -3.52 16.79 0.62
N SER A 336 -3.52 17.72 1.54
CA SER A 336 -2.84 17.61 2.83
C SER A 336 -3.87 17.51 3.94
N SER A 337 -3.69 16.58 4.87
CA SER A 337 -4.47 16.49 6.10
C SER A 337 -3.70 17.06 7.29
N GLY A 338 -4.43 17.40 8.35
CA GLY A 338 -3.83 17.69 9.65
C GLY A 338 -3.09 16.45 10.20
N LYS A 339 -1.98 16.67 10.91
CA LYS A 339 -1.14 15.58 11.46
C LYS A 339 -1.79 14.78 12.61
N ASN A 340 -3.00 15.11 13.06
CA ASN A 340 -3.55 14.63 14.31
C ASN A 340 -4.60 13.51 14.18
N GLU A 341 -5.00 13.13 12.95
CA GLU A 341 -6.10 12.16 12.75
C GLU A 341 -5.73 10.76 13.26
N LEU A 342 -4.53 10.30 12.93
CA LEU A 342 -4.01 9.01 13.39
C LEU A 342 -3.85 9.00 14.93
N SER A 343 -3.20 10.02 15.49
CA SER A 343 -2.97 10.12 16.93
C SER A 343 -4.27 10.15 17.72
N ALA A 344 -5.26 10.90 17.24
CA ALA A 344 -6.58 10.95 17.86
C ALA A 344 -7.33 9.60 17.78
N ALA A 345 -7.19 8.85 16.67
CA ALA A 345 -7.81 7.54 16.54
C ALA A 345 -7.17 6.50 17.47
N VAL A 346 -5.83 6.50 17.56
CA VAL A 346 -5.09 5.64 18.50
C VAL A 346 -5.45 5.99 19.95
N GLY A 347 -5.47 7.28 20.31
CA GLY A 347 -5.84 7.71 21.67
C GLY A 347 -7.24 7.26 22.09
N ARG A 348 -8.24 7.37 21.17
CA ARG A 348 -9.60 6.86 21.44
C ARG A 348 -9.62 5.35 21.65
N LEU A 349 -8.87 4.59 20.84
CA LEU A 349 -8.77 3.15 21.03
C LEU A 349 -8.18 2.82 22.40
N LEU A 350 -7.02 3.38 22.75
CA LEU A 350 -6.35 3.09 24.01
C LEU A 350 -7.17 3.52 25.25
N THR A 351 -7.88 4.65 25.17
CA THR A 351 -8.81 5.08 26.22
C THR A 351 -9.96 4.08 26.43
N SER A 352 -10.43 3.44 25.35
CA SER A 352 -11.51 2.43 25.43
C SER A 352 -11.07 1.10 26.05
N LEU A 353 -9.78 0.87 26.22
CA LEU A 353 -9.21 -0.34 26.84
C LEU A 353 -9.00 -0.21 28.35
N ARG A 354 -9.03 1.01 28.86
CA ARG A 354 -8.93 1.35 30.29
C ARG A 354 -10.31 1.29 30.94
#